data_b0a95205fd6a51f5d743d1eb4533da45
#
_entry.id   b0a95205fd6a51f5d743d1eb4533da45
#
_cell.length_a   1.000
_cell.length_b   1.000
_cell.length_c   1.000
_cell.angle_alpha   90.00
_cell.angle_beta   90.00
_cell.angle_gamma   90.00
#
_symmetry.space_group_name_H-M   'P 1'
#
loop_
_entity.id
_entity.type
_entity.pdbx_description
1 polymer ?
#
loop_
_entity_poly.entity_id
_entity_poly.type
_entity_poly.pdbx_seq_one_letter_code
_entity_poly.pdbx_strand_id
1 'polypeptide(L)'
;RRHTRCSRWSRGLGDVYKRQVQDIAATLRREHGDAYHHASEEIFSDIPADAPGGDKEQHIDALIARSRELLGDNRYRFVFELGLNTILDDIRDDLGLFGITYEEWYSERSLVESGSVNKAVERLRHSGHVYEKDAALWFRSTDYGDEKDRVLVRDNGQTTYFASDIAYHMDKLERGFDRVIDIWGADHHGYVPRVKAALQALGDDPEKLDVLLVQFAVLYRSGEKVQMSTRSGEFVTLRQLRKEVGSDAARYFYVMRKCEQHMDFDLDLARSQSSDNPVYYVQYAHARVMSVFRQLEEKGLAWDREQGSQSLEHLTESHEQELLINLSRYPEVLETAALGHEPHQLTNYLRDLANDFHTYYNAHTFIIDDPALRNARLNLISATRQVIGNALGLLGVSAPESM
;
A
#
# COMPACT_ATOMS: atom_id res chain seq x y z
N ARG A 1 -30.61 -13.65 34.06
CA ARG A 1 -29.63 -12.62 34.49
C ARG A 1 -28.23 -13.24 34.58
N ARG A 2 -27.46 -13.19 33.52
CA ARG A 2 -25.99 -13.25 33.59
C ARG A 2 -25.49 -12.13 32.68
N HIS A 3 -25.10 -11.01 33.29
CA HIS A 3 -24.34 -9.96 32.64
C HIS A 3 -22.94 -10.52 32.34
N THR A 4 -22.68 -10.89 31.12
CA THR A 4 -21.31 -11.00 30.61
C THR A 4 -20.83 -9.58 30.39
N ARG A 5 -19.87 -9.13 31.22
CA ARG A 5 -19.07 -7.95 30.99
C ARG A 5 -18.34 -8.13 29.67
N CYS A 6 -18.86 -7.59 28.59
CA CYS A 6 -18.10 -7.39 27.37
C CYS A 6 -17.03 -6.35 27.67
N SER A 7 -15.77 -6.76 27.66
CA SER A 7 -14.64 -5.86 27.90
C SER A 7 -14.68 -4.72 26.87
N ARG A 8 -14.30 -3.52 27.25
CA ARG A 8 -14.30 -2.29 26.43
C ARG A 8 -13.47 -2.39 25.14
N TRP A 9 -12.76 -3.50 24.91
CA TRP A 9 -11.83 -3.76 23.80
C TRP A 9 -12.43 -4.57 22.64
N SER A 10 -13.58 -5.22 22.82
CA SER A 10 -14.22 -6.02 21.76
C SER A 10 -15.18 -5.21 20.87
N ARG A 11 -15.16 -3.90 20.92
CA ARG A 11 -15.89 -3.01 20.01
C ARG A 11 -15.05 -2.67 18.79
N GLY A 12 -14.58 -3.70 18.12
CA GLY A 12 -13.74 -3.60 16.93
C GLY A 12 -14.57 -3.42 15.65
N LEU A 13 -14.04 -3.90 14.54
CA LEU A 13 -14.56 -3.73 13.20
C LEU A 13 -16.02 -4.12 12.99
N GLY A 14 -16.53 -5.09 13.70
CA GLY A 14 -17.96 -5.41 13.66
C GLY A 14 -18.86 -4.21 13.97
N ASP A 15 -18.41 -3.35 14.89
CA ASP A 15 -19.15 -2.11 15.22
C ASP A 15 -18.86 -0.98 14.20
N VAL A 16 -17.67 -0.96 13.59
CA VAL A 16 -17.32 0.00 12.51
C VAL A 16 -18.14 -0.30 11.26
N TYR A 17 -18.14 -1.53 10.77
CA TYR A 17 -18.96 -1.94 9.62
C TYR A 17 -20.46 -1.76 9.87
N LYS A 18 -20.95 -2.14 11.04
CA LYS A 18 -22.36 -1.90 11.41
C LYS A 18 -22.70 -0.43 11.37
N ARG A 19 -21.82 0.44 11.86
CA ARG A 19 -22.03 1.88 11.84
C ARG A 19 -22.01 2.42 10.40
N GLN A 20 -21.06 2.01 9.56
CA GLN A 20 -21.02 2.40 8.16
C GLN A 20 -22.31 2.01 7.42
N VAL A 21 -22.77 0.77 7.59
CA VAL A 21 -24.05 0.32 6.99
C VAL A 21 -25.23 1.11 7.51
N GLN A 22 -25.27 1.43 8.82
CA GLN A 22 -26.32 2.27 9.41
C GLN A 22 -26.29 3.70 8.87
N ASP A 23 -25.11 4.29 8.69
CA ASP A 23 -24.94 5.64 8.14
C ASP A 23 -25.35 5.69 6.65
N ILE A 24 -25.03 4.66 5.86
CA ILE A 24 -25.52 4.50 4.48
C ILE A 24 -27.04 4.39 4.44
N ALA A 25 -27.62 3.54 5.29
CA ALA A 25 -29.07 3.38 5.37
C ALA A 25 -29.78 4.66 5.84
N ALA A 26 -29.20 5.39 6.80
CA ALA A 26 -29.71 6.68 7.26
C ALA A 26 -29.65 7.75 6.15
N THR A 27 -28.59 7.76 5.36
CA THR A 27 -28.46 8.64 4.19
C THR A 27 -29.53 8.32 3.15
N LEU A 28 -29.69 7.03 2.80
CA LEU A 28 -30.72 6.58 1.87
C LEU A 28 -32.13 7.02 2.33
N ARG A 29 -32.43 6.83 3.62
CA ARG A 29 -33.72 7.23 4.19
C ARG A 29 -33.93 8.74 4.20
N ARG A 30 -32.89 9.52 4.51
CA ARG A 30 -32.96 10.99 4.50
C ARG A 30 -33.24 11.54 3.12
N GLU A 31 -32.66 10.96 2.07
CA GLU A 31 -32.74 11.46 0.70
C GLU A 31 -33.97 10.93 -0.06
N HIS A 32 -34.42 9.73 0.26
CA HIS A 32 -35.46 9.04 -0.48
C HIS A 32 -36.69 8.61 0.37
N GLY A 33 -36.73 9.02 1.65
CA GLY A 33 -37.82 8.62 2.55
C GLY A 33 -37.91 7.11 2.71
N ASP A 34 -39.09 6.58 2.66
CA ASP A 34 -39.38 5.15 2.83
C ASP A 34 -39.38 4.37 1.50
N ALA A 35 -38.90 4.96 0.38
CA ALA A 35 -38.94 4.33 -0.96
C ALA A 35 -38.22 2.98 -1.05
N TYR A 36 -37.26 2.74 -0.17
CA TYR A 36 -36.44 1.51 -0.10
C TYR A 36 -36.70 0.72 1.19
N HIS A 37 -37.72 1.10 1.96
CA HIS A 37 -38.03 0.44 3.21
C HIS A 37 -39.02 -0.70 2.97
N HIS A 38 -38.73 -1.88 3.53
CA HIS A 38 -39.60 -3.05 3.61
C HIS A 38 -39.68 -3.54 5.04
N ALA A 39 -40.81 -4.15 5.40
CA ALA A 39 -40.99 -4.69 6.73
C ALA A 39 -40.07 -5.90 6.98
N SER A 40 -39.56 -6.04 8.20
CA SER A 40 -38.67 -7.15 8.55
C SER A 40 -39.26 -8.51 8.24
N GLU A 41 -40.57 -8.68 8.48
CA GLU A 41 -41.30 -9.90 8.22
C GLU A 41 -41.32 -10.27 6.73
N GLU A 42 -41.33 -9.26 5.84
CA GLU A 42 -41.28 -9.44 4.39
C GLU A 42 -39.86 -9.79 3.93
N ILE A 43 -38.86 -9.11 4.50
CA ILE A 43 -37.43 -9.34 4.14
C ILE A 43 -36.97 -10.74 4.56
N PHE A 44 -37.35 -11.19 5.75
CA PHE A 44 -36.88 -12.47 6.30
C PHE A 44 -37.85 -13.64 6.06
N SER A 45 -38.92 -13.45 5.27
CA SER A 45 -39.81 -14.56 4.90
C SER A 45 -39.04 -15.62 4.10
N ASP A 46 -39.14 -16.87 4.56
CA ASP A 46 -38.55 -18.05 3.93
C ASP A 46 -37.02 -17.99 3.74
N ILE A 47 -36.31 -17.13 4.46
CA ILE A 47 -34.85 -17.06 4.45
C ILE A 47 -34.29 -18.18 5.35
N PRO A 48 -33.34 -19.02 4.83
CA PRO A 48 -32.64 -20.03 5.63
C PRO A 48 -32.02 -19.44 6.89
N ALA A 49 -31.91 -20.20 7.96
CA ALA A 49 -31.28 -19.76 9.20
C ALA A 49 -29.79 -19.41 9.00
N ASP A 50 -29.34 -18.33 9.68
CA ASP A 50 -27.92 -17.99 9.76
C ASP A 50 -27.14 -18.91 10.71
N ALA A 51 -25.82 -18.91 10.63
CA ALA A 51 -24.96 -19.59 11.61
C ALA A 51 -25.21 -19.06 13.05
N PRO A 52 -25.12 -19.91 14.09
CA PRO A 52 -24.74 -21.32 14.06
C PRO A 52 -25.89 -22.30 13.78
N GLY A 53 -27.10 -21.83 13.53
CA GLY A 53 -28.29 -22.66 13.33
C GLY A 53 -28.49 -23.13 11.89
N GLY A 54 -27.76 -22.58 10.92
CA GLY A 54 -27.86 -22.87 9.50
C GLY A 54 -26.56 -22.59 8.74
N ASP A 55 -26.66 -22.57 7.42
CA ASP A 55 -25.56 -22.26 6.52
C ASP A 55 -25.51 -20.76 6.22
N LYS A 56 -24.42 -20.11 6.59
CA LYS A 56 -24.20 -18.68 6.42
C LYS A 56 -24.27 -18.23 4.96
N GLU A 57 -23.66 -18.99 4.06
CA GLU A 57 -23.61 -18.63 2.63
C GLU A 57 -25.02 -18.73 2.00
N GLN A 58 -25.76 -19.78 2.30
CA GLN A 58 -27.14 -19.93 1.85
C GLN A 58 -28.04 -18.82 2.41
N HIS A 59 -27.84 -18.41 3.67
CA HIS A 59 -28.56 -17.29 4.26
C HIS A 59 -28.31 -15.98 3.51
N ILE A 60 -27.04 -15.67 3.24
CA ILE A 60 -26.64 -14.45 2.51
C ILE A 60 -27.18 -14.46 1.09
N ASP A 61 -27.05 -15.56 0.37
CA ASP A 61 -27.53 -15.69 -1.01
C ASP A 61 -29.06 -15.51 -1.09
N ALA A 62 -29.79 -16.08 -0.15
CA ALA A 62 -31.24 -15.91 -0.06
C ALA A 62 -31.63 -14.45 0.26
N LEU A 63 -30.90 -13.76 1.15
CA LEU A 63 -31.13 -12.33 1.42
C LEU A 63 -30.86 -11.46 0.19
N ILE A 64 -29.80 -11.76 -0.56
CA ILE A 64 -29.49 -11.06 -1.82
C ILE A 64 -30.62 -11.24 -2.83
N ALA A 65 -31.07 -12.48 -3.03
CA ALA A 65 -32.17 -12.79 -3.93
C ALA A 65 -33.48 -12.09 -3.51
N ARG A 66 -33.81 -12.13 -2.24
CA ARG A 66 -34.98 -11.45 -1.68
C ARG A 66 -34.90 -9.93 -1.85
N SER A 67 -33.72 -9.33 -1.61
CA SER A 67 -33.51 -7.90 -1.79
C SER A 67 -33.73 -7.46 -3.24
N ARG A 68 -33.29 -8.26 -4.20
CA ARG A 68 -33.54 -8.01 -5.63
C ARG A 68 -35.01 -8.13 -5.99
N GLU A 69 -35.71 -9.13 -5.44
CA GLU A 69 -37.13 -9.33 -5.64
C GLU A 69 -37.95 -8.12 -5.12
N LEU A 70 -37.67 -7.68 -3.90
CA LEU A 70 -38.42 -6.59 -3.27
C LEU A 70 -38.17 -5.22 -3.89
N LEU A 71 -36.91 -4.95 -4.25
CA LEU A 71 -36.51 -3.64 -4.80
C LEU A 71 -36.66 -3.58 -6.34
N GLY A 72 -36.59 -4.70 -7.01
CA GLY A 72 -36.38 -4.77 -8.46
C GLY A 72 -34.98 -4.33 -8.86
N ASP A 73 -34.53 -4.70 -10.05
CA ASP A 73 -33.12 -4.55 -10.48
C ASP A 73 -32.59 -3.14 -10.38
N ASN A 74 -33.36 -2.14 -10.80
CA ASN A 74 -32.89 -0.74 -10.83
C ASN A 74 -32.67 -0.18 -9.42
N ARG A 75 -33.61 -0.40 -8.51
CA ARG A 75 -33.48 0.09 -7.12
C ARG A 75 -32.45 -0.70 -6.33
N TYR A 76 -32.37 -2.03 -6.55
CA TYR A 76 -31.33 -2.87 -5.97
C TYR A 76 -29.94 -2.37 -6.39
N ARG A 77 -29.76 -2.10 -7.72
CA ARG A 77 -28.49 -1.57 -8.25
C ARG A 77 -28.14 -0.22 -7.64
N PHE A 78 -29.11 0.68 -7.53
CA PHE A 78 -28.90 1.97 -6.89
C PHE A 78 -28.41 1.85 -5.43
N VAL A 79 -29.08 1.02 -4.62
CA VAL A 79 -28.67 0.80 -3.22
C VAL A 79 -27.28 0.16 -3.13
N PHE A 80 -27.02 -0.80 -4.00
CA PHE A 80 -25.70 -1.46 -4.08
C PHE A 80 -24.60 -0.45 -4.43
N GLU A 81 -24.80 0.38 -5.45
CA GLU A 81 -23.82 1.39 -5.87
C GLU A 81 -23.63 2.49 -4.82
N LEU A 82 -24.70 2.90 -4.14
CA LEU A 82 -24.57 3.83 -3.02
C LEU A 82 -23.68 3.26 -1.91
N GLY A 83 -23.91 2.01 -1.52
CA GLY A 83 -23.08 1.33 -0.52
C GLY A 83 -21.64 1.17 -0.96
N LEU A 84 -21.43 0.68 -2.17
CA LEU A 84 -20.09 0.50 -2.76
C LEU A 84 -19.31 1.82 -2.83
N ASN A 85 -19.90 2.86 -3.41
CA ASN A 85 -19.23 4.13 -3.61
C ASN A 85 -18.93 4.82 -2.28
N THR A 86 -19.85 4.76 -1.29
CA THR A 86 -19.58 5.31 0.04
C THR A 86 -18.37 4.66 0.72
N ILE A 87 -18.23 3.33 0.58
CA ILE A 87 -17.08 2.60 1.14
C ILE A 87 -15.80 2.92 0.34
N LEU A 88 -15.88 2.98 -0.98
CA LEU A 88 -14.74 3.34 -1.82
C LEU A 88 -14.23 4.76 -1.54
N ASP A 89 -15.12 5.71 -1.31
CA ASP A 89 -14.74 7.07 -0.98
C ASP A 89 -14.04 7.14 0.39
N ASP A 90 -14.51 6.40 1.39
CA ASP A 90 -13.83 6.28 2.70
C ASP A 90 -12.43 5.65 2.57
N ILE A 91 -12.27 4.64 1.69
CA ILE A 91 -10.97 4.04 1.38
C ILE A 91 -10.05 5.03 0.65
N ARG A 92 -10.57 5.77 -0.33
CA ARG A 92 -9.82 6.80 -1.04
C ARG A 92 -9.31 7.89 -0.12
N ASP A 93 -10.15 8.34 0.80
CA ASP A 93 -9.79 9.34 1.80
C ASP A 93 -8.69 8.83 2.73
N ASP A 94 -8.81 7.61 3.23
CA ASP A 94 -7.78 7.03 4.11
C ASP A 94 -6.44 6.85 3.41
N LEU A 95 -6.45 6.37 2.17
CA LEU A 95 -5.24 6.20 1.36
C LEU A 95 -4.65 7.55 0.97
N GLY A 96 -5.47 8.51 0.54
CA GLY A 96 -5.03 9.87 0.22
C GLY A 96 -4.37 10.56 1.42
N LEU A 97 -4.96 10.44 2.60
CA LEU A 97 -4.39 10.95 3.86
C LEU A 97 -3.11 10.21 4.30
N PHE A 98 -2.89 9.01 3.78
CA PHE A 98 -1.64 8.25 3.95
C PHE A 98 -0.60 8.56 2.86
N GLY A 99 -0.95 9.41 1.88
CA GLY A 99 -0.10 9.79 0.76
C GLY A 99 -0.05 8.72 -0.34
N ILE A 100 -1.12 7.93 -0.49
CA ILE A 100 -1.27 6.95 -1.56
C ILE A 100 -2.44 7.38 -2.45
N THR A 101 -2.14 7.58 -3.73
CA THR A 101 -3.13 7.92 -4.77
C THR A 101 -3.01 6.95 -5.93
N TYR A 102 -4.13 6.65 -6.57
CA TYR A 102 -4.20 5.82 -7.77
C TYR A 102 -4.71 6.66 -8.93
N GLU A 103 -4.12 6.51 -10.09
CA GLU A 103 -4.61 7.11 -11.32
C GLU A 103 -5.89 6.44 -11.78
N GLU A 104 -6.00 5.12 -11.58
CA GLU A 104 -7.17 4.35 -11.94
C GLU A 104 -7.63 3.45 -10.79
N TRP A 105 -8.92 3.54 -10.46
CA TRP A 105 -9.62 2.62 -9.58
C TRP A 105 -10.37 1.61 -10.45
N TYR A 106 -9.70 0.51 -10.74
CA TYR A 106 -10.20 -0.49 -11.67
C TYR A 106 -11.34 -1.30 -11.06
N SER A 107 -12.45 -1.44 -11.82
CA SER A 107 -13.62 -2.23 -11.41
C SER A 107 -13.59 -3.60 -12.08
N GLU A 108 -13.50 -4.68 -11.31
CA GLU A 108 -13.60 -6.04 -11.84
C GLU A 108 -14.91 -6.29 -12.62
N ARG A 109 -15.99 -5.61 -12.23
CA ARG A 109 -17.27 -5.66 -12.97
C ARG A 109 -17.11 -5.24 -14.42
N SER A 110 -16.25 -4.27 -14.71
CA SER A 110 -16.02 -3.80 -16.08
C SER A 110 -15.49 -4.90 -17.00
N LEU A 111 -14.74 -5.87 -16.47
CA LEU A 111 -14.29 -7.05 -17.24
C LEU A 111 -15.44 -7.91 -17.71
N VAL A 112 -16.48 -8.06 -16.88
CA VAL A 112 -17.67 -8.84 -17.21
C VAL A 112 -18.57 -8.06 -18.16
N GLU A 113 -18.84 -6.79 -17.88
CA GLU A 113 -19.71 -5.94 -18.69
C GLU A 113 -19.15 -5.66 -20.09
N SER A 114 -17.82 -5.56 -20.22
CA SER A 114 -17.14 -5.40 -21.53
C SER A 114 -17.01 -6.71 -22.32
N GLY A 115 -17.28 -7.85 -21.68
CA GLY A 115 -17.04 -9.18 -22.29
C GLY A 115 -15.58 -9.60 -22.31
N SER A 116 -14.68 -8.89 -21.62
CA SER A 116 -13.24 -9.18 -21.58
C SER A 116 -12.93 -10.56 -21.02
N VAL A 117 -13.72 -11.04 -20.04
CA VAL A 117 -13.56 -12.40 -19.51
C VAL A 117 -13.83 -13.45 -20.58
N ASN A 118 -14.92 -13.29 -21.34
CA ASN A 118 -15.24 -14.22 -22.45
C ASN A 118 -14.18 -14.14 -23.55
N LYS A 119 -13.68 -12.95 -23.88
CA LYS A 119 -12.59 -12.75 -24.84
C LYS A 119 -11.33 -13.49 -24.42
N ALA A 120 -10.94 -13.42 -23.14
CA ALA A 120 -9.78 -14.13 -22.60
C ALA A 120 -9.95 -15.66 -22.68
N VAL A 121 -11.12 -16.18 -22.29
CA VAL A 121 -11.44 -17.60 -22.35
C VAL A 121 -11.40 -18.10 -23.80
N GLU A 122 -12.00 -17.38 -24.76
CA GLU A 122 -11.97 -17.74 -26.16
C GLU A 122 -10.56 -17.68 -26.77
N ARG A 123 -9.75 -16.69 -26.39
CA ARG A 123 -8.34 -16.60 -26.82
C ARG A 123 -7.53 -17.80 -26.33
N LEU A 124 -7.73 -18.22 -25.07
CA LEU A 124 -7.13 -19.46 -24.54
C LEU A 124 -7.65 -20.71 -25.24
N ARG A 125 -8.94 -20.77 -25.58
CA ARG A 125 -9.50 -21.89 -26.36
C ARG A 125 -8.85 -22.02 -27.73
N HIS A 126 -8.63 -20.90 -28.43
CA HIS A 126 -7.98 -20.89 -29.74
C HIS A 126 -6.48 -21.24 -29.66
N SER A 127 -5.81 -21.03 -28.51
CA SER A 127 -4.43 -21.49 -28.33
C SER A 127 -4.28 -23.02 -28.24
N GLY A 128 -5.38 -23.78 -28.12
CA GLY A 128 -5.37 -25.23 -28.01
C GLY A 128 -5.10 -25.78 -26.60
N HIS A 129 -4.97 -24.94 -25.62
CA HIS A 129 -4.65 -25.32 -24.23
C HIS A 129 -5.89 -25.41 -23.32
N VAL A 130 -7.08 -25.49 -23.91
CA VAL A 130 -8.34 -25.60 -23.18
C VAL A 130 -9.06 -26.88 -23.59
N TYR A 131 -9.65 -27.57 -22.61
CA TYR A 131 -10.43 -28.78 -22.82
C TYR A 131 -11.69 -28.84 -21.97
N GLU A 132 -12.66 -29.62 -22.35
CA GLU A 132 -13.89 -29.86 -21.60
C GLU A 132 -13.76 -31.13 -20.76
N LYS A 133 -14.14 -31.05 -19.49
CA LYS A 133 -14.22 -32.17 -18.57
C LYS A 133 -15.32 -31.92 -17.56
N ASP A 134 -16.19 -32.92 -17.34
CA ASP A 134 -17.29 -32.85 -16.36
C ASP A 134 -18.18 -31.60 -16.55
N ALA A 135 -18.53 -31.30 -17.81
CA ALA A 135 -19.28 -30.11 -18.23
C ALA A 135 -18.62 -28.75 -17.89
N ALA A 136 -17.39 -28.74 -17.38
CA ALA A 136 -16.60 -27.55 -17.08
C ALA A 136 -15.49 -27.35 -18.14
N LEU A 137 -15.07 -26.09 -18.32
CA LEU A 137 -13.99 -25.73 -19.22
C LEU A 137 -12.70 -25.58 -18.42
N TRP A 138 -11.65 -26.32 -18.81
CA TRP A 138 -10.38 -26.40 -18.11
C TRP A 138 -9.23 -25.86 -18.95
N PHE A 139 -8.34 -25.12 -18.34
CA PHE A 139 -7.06 -24.69 -18.90
C PHE A 139 -5.95 -25.66 -18.49
N ARG A 140 -5.16 -26.15 -19.46
CA ARG A 140 -3.97 -27.00 -19.26
C ARG A 140 -2.79 -26.17 -18.74
N SER A 141 -2.91 -25.61 -17.56
CA SER A 141 -1.84 -24.80 -16.98
C SER A 141 -0.60 -25.62 -16.65
N THR A 142 -0.74 -26.96 -16.55
CA THR A 142 0.39 -27.89 -16.39
C THR A 142 1.36 -27.87 -17.55
N ASP A 143 0.91 -27.57 -18.77
CA ASP A 143 1.77 -27.42 -19.96
C ASP A 143 2.79 -26.29 -19.80
N TYR A 144 2.55 -25.38 -18.86
CA TYR A 144 3.36 -24.17 -18.57
C TYR A 144 3.92 -24.15 -17.15
N GLY A 145 3.95 -25.32 -16.47
CA GLY A 145 4.60 -25.45 -15.17
C GLY A 145 3.75 -25.17 -13.93
N ASP A 146 2.43 -25.00 -14.06
CA ASP A 146 1.52 -25.03 -12.89
C ASP A 146 1.40 -26.48 -12.36
N GLU A 147 1.09 -26.64 -11.10
CA GLU A 147 0.97 -27.95 -10.44
C GLU A 147 -0.20 -28.80 -10.95
N LYS A 148 -1.28 -28.16 -11.42
CA LYS A 148 -2.50 -28.82 -11.92
C LYS A 148 -3.27 -27.90 -12.84
N ASP A 149 -4.09 -28.52 -13.72
CA ASP A 149 -5.00 -27.78 -14.59
C ASP A 149 -6.08 -27.02 -13.81
N ARG A 150 -6.57 -25.94 -14.40
CA ARG A 150 -7.46 -24.99 -13.72
C ARG A 150 -8.79 -24.81 -14.47
N VAL A 151 -9.88 -24.75 -13.70
CA VAL A 151 -11.20 -24.46 -14.23
C VAL A 151 -11.31 -22.98 -14.60
N LEU A 152 -11.71 -22.71 -15.83
CA LEU A 152 -12.05 -21.37 -16.35
C LEU A 152 -13.54 -21.08 -16.24
N VAL A 153 -14.35 -22.08 -16.66
CA VAL A 153 -15.81 -22.00 -16.61
C VAL A 153 -16.33 -23.27 -15.92
N ARG A 154 -17.19 -23.09 -14.94
CA ARG A 154 -17.78 -24.17 -14.16
C ARG A 154 -18.86 -24.90 -14.98
N ASP A 155 -19.32 -26.04 -14.50
CA ASP A 155 -20.40 -26.84 -15.04
C ASP A 155 -21.74 -26.11 -15.19
N ASN A 156 -21.95 -25.10 -14.30
CA ASN A 156 -23.13 -24.21 -14.36
C ASN A 156 -22.97 -23.04 -15.36
N GLY A 157 -21.91 -22.99 -16.15
CA GLY A 157 -21.62 -21.93 -17.13
C GLY A 157 -21.03 -20.64 -16.52
N GLN A 158 -20.81 -20.56 -15.19
CA GLN A 158 -20.21 -19.40 -14.57
C GLN A 158 -18.69 -19.42 -14.70
N THR A 159 -18.10 -18.28 -15.06
CA THR A 159 -16.65 -18.08 -15.06
C THR A 159 -16.10 -18.10 -13.63
N THR A 160 -14.86 -18.56 -13.48
CA THR A 160 -14.15 -18.55 -12.21
C THR A 160 -13.44 -17.21 -11.99
N TYR A 161 -13.05 -16.92 -10.75
CA TYR A 161 -12.16 -15.78 -10.45
C TYR A 161 -10.87 -15.83 -11.28
N PHE A 162 -10.35 -17.03 -11.53
CA PHE A 162 -9.15 -17.19 -12.36
C PHE A 162 -9.34 -16.70 -13.80
N ALA A 163 -10.51 -16.92 -14.38
CA ALA A 163 -10.83 -16.38 -15.71
C ALA A 163 -10.90 -14.84 -15.70
N SER A 164 -11.42 -14.23 -14.63
CA SER A 164 -11.41 -12.78 -14.45
C SER A 164 -9.98 -12.24 -14.28
N ASP A 165 -9.14 -12.93 -13.51
CA ASP A 165 -7.74 -12.53 -13.31
C ASP A 165 -6.95 -12.58 -14.63
N ILE A 166 -7.16 -13.61 -15.44
CA ILE A 166 -6.55 -13.71 -16.78
C ILE A 166 -6.98 -12.53 -17.65
N ALA A 167 -8.27 -12.22 -17.68
CA ALA A 167 -8.79 -11.09 -18.44
C ALA A 167 -8.22 -9.75 -17.97
N TYR A 168 -8.02 -9.59 -16.66
CA TYR A 168 -7.43 -8.37 -16.08
C TYR A 168 -5.97 -8.22 -16.45
N HIS A 169 -5.17 -9.29 -16.39
CA HIS A 169 -3.76 -9.23 -16.80
C HIS A 169 -3.62 -9.00 -18.30
N MET A 170 -4.48 -9.62 -19.11
CA MET A 170 -4.55 -9.34 -20.55
C MET A 170 -4.85 -7.85 -20.81
N ASP A 171 -5.81 -7.25 -20.08
CA ASP A 171 -6.14 -5.83 -20.18
C ASP A 171 -4.94 -4.95 -19.81
N LYS A 172 -4.21 -5.26 -18.72
CA LYS A 172 -3.01 -4.52 -18.33
C LYS A 172 -1.97 -4.49 -19.46
N LEU A 173 -1.71 -5.62 -20.11
CA LEU A 173 -0.76 -5.70 -21.22
C LEU A 173 -1.29 -5.03 -22.49
N GLU A 174 -2.59 -5.13 -22.80
CA GLU A 174 -3.24 -4.45 -23.94
C GLU A 174 -3.21 -2.91 -23.80
N ARG A 175 -3.10 -2.37 -22.57
CA ARG A 175 -2.91 -0.93 -22.34
C ARG A 175 -1.52 -0.41 -22.73
N GLY A 176 -0.59 -1.30 -23.12
CA GLY A 176 0.68 -0.95 -23.69
C GLY A 176 1.79 -0.67 -22.69
N PHE A 177 1.67 -1.14 -21.46
CA PHE A 177 2.77 -1.06 -20.49
C PHE A 177 3.90 -2.03 -20.86
N ASP A 178 5.13 -1.54 -20.78
CA ASP A 178 6.32 -2.38 -20.99
C ASP A 178 6.52 -3.36 -19.84
N ARG A 179 6.07 -2.98 -18.65
CA ARG A 179 6.19 -3.74 -17.41
C ARG A 179 4.95 -3.61 -16.54
N VAL A 180 4.49 -4.72 -16.00
CA VAL A 180 3.37 -4.82 -15.06
C VAL A 180 3.92 -5.32 -13.73
N ILE A 181 3.68 -4.61 -12.64
CA ILE A 181 4.14 -4.96 -11.31
C ILE A 181 2.92 -5.21 -10.43
N ASP A 182 2.74 -6.45 -10.01
CA ASP A 182 1.70 -6.83 -9.06
C ASP A 182 2.29 -6.96 -7.65
N ILE A 183 1.60 -6.41 -6.66
CA ILE A 183 2.00 -6.51 -5.25
C ILE A 183 0.96 -7.35 -4.53
N TRP A 184 1.35 -8.57 -4.13
CA TRP A 184 0.46 -9.54 -3.50
C TRP A 184 0.94 -9.93 -2.09
N GLY A 185 0.01 -10.40 -1.25
CA GLY A 185 0.37 -11.06 0.00
C GLY A 185 1.15 -12.35 -0.26
N ALA A 186 2.10 -12.68 0.60
CA ALA A 186 2.97 -13.86 0.44
C ALA A 186 2.20 -15.19 0.45
N ASP A 187 0.99 -15.22 1.01
CA ASP A 187 0.06 -16.35 0.95
C ASP A 187 -0.42 -16.67 -0.47
N HIS A 188 -0.28 -15.74 -1.42
CA HIS A 188 -0.61 -15.94 -2.84
C HIS A 188 0.56 -16.48 -3.69
N HIS A 189 1.71 -16.87 -3.09
CA HIS A 189 2.89 -17.33 -3.83
C HIS A 189 2.58 -18.46 -4.85
N GLY A 190 1.70 -19.41 -4.50
CA GLY A 190 1.28 -20.49 -5.39
C GLY A 190 0.37 -20.07 -6.56
N TYR A 191 -0.04 -18.79 -6.59
CA TYR A 191 -0.86 -18.25 -7.67
C TYR A 191 -0.03 -17.66 -8.82
N VAL A 192 1.21 -17.27 -8.55
CA VAL A 192 2.13 -16.65 -9.53
C VAL A 192 2.38 -17.53 -10.76
N PRO A 193 2.79 -18.82 -10.61
CA PRO A 193 3.00 -19.69 -11.76
C PRO A 193 1.75 -19.83 -12.64
N ARG A 194 0.57 -19.87 -12.01
CA ARG A 194 -0.72 -20.00 -12.66
C ARG A 194 -1.06 -18.82 -13.57
N VAL A 195 -0.80 -17.59 -13.12
CA VAL A 195 -1.04 -16.38 -13.93
C VAL A 195 -0.02 -16.29 -15.06
N LYS A 196 1.27 -16.54 -14.78
CA LYS A 196 2.32 -16.57 -15.80
C LYS A 196 2.04 -17.62 -16.88
N ALA A 197 1.56 -18.81 -16.49
CA ALA A 197 1.14 -19.86 -17.42
C ALA A 197 0.02 -19.37 -18.37
N ALA A 198 -0.96 -18.66 -17.83
CA ALA A 198 -2.06 -18.13 -18.63
C ALA A 198 -1.58 -17.06 -19.63
N LEU A 199 -0.71 -16.15 -19.22
CA LEU A 199 -0.13 -15.14 -20.12
C LEU A 199 0.66 -15.79 -21.25
N GLN A 200 1.48 -16.78 -20.94
CA GLN A 200 2.23 -17.53 -21.95
C GLN A 200 1.32 -18.26 -22.94
N ALA A 201 0.24 -18.87 -22.45
CA ALA A 201 -0.76 -19.53 -23.31
C ALA A 201 -1.53 -18.53 -24.21
N LEU A 202 -1.69 -17.29 -23.76
CA LEU A 202 -2.25 -16.19 -24.54
C LEU A 202 -1.28 -15.66 -25.63
N GLY A 203 -0.01 -16.08 -25.60
CA GLY A 203 1.03 -15.59 -26.48
C GLY A 203 1.65 -14.27 -26.02
N ASP A 204 1.41 -13.88 -24.77
CA ASP A 204 2.02 -12.72 -24.13
C ASP A 204 3.32 -13.13 -23.44
N ASP A 205 4.25 -12.20 -23.29
CA ASP A 205 5.51 -12.43 -22.60
C ASP A 205 5.30 -12.42 -21.07
N PRO A 206 5.45 -13.57 -20.37
CA PRO A 206 5.28 -13.64 -18.92
C PRO A 206 6.34 -12.86 -18.13
N GLU A 207 7.48 -12.53 -18.75
CA GLU A 207 8.53 -11.74 -18.10
C GLU A 207 8.19 -10.24 -18.03
N LYS A 208 7.15 -9.80 -18.70
CA LYS A 208 6.58 -8.46 -18.49
C LYS A 208 5.83 -8.33 -17.16
N LEU A 209 5.49 -9.45 -16.51
CA LEU A 209 4.81 -9.47 -15.21
C LEU A 209 5.80 -9.77 -14.08
N ASP A 210 6.06 -8.76 -13.25
CA ASP A 210 6.75 -8.90 -11.98
C ASP A 210 5.73 -9.02 -10.85
N VAL A 211 5.88 -10.03 -10.00
CA VAL A 211 5.02 -10.20 -8.83
C VAL A 211 5.85 -10.07 -7.56
N LEU A 212 5.59 -9.03 -6.79
CA LEU A 212 6.22 -8.79 -5.50
C LEU A 212 5.37 -9.39 -4.39
N LEU A 213 5.94 -10.33 -3.64
CA LEU A 213 5.26 -11.03 -2.54
C LEU A 213 5.60 -10.35 -1.22
N VAL A 214 4.61 -9.72 -0.60
CA VAL A 214 4.78 -8.96 0.65
C VAL A 214 4.39 -9.80 1.84
N GLN A 215 5.31 -9.95 2.80
CA GLN A 215 5.09 -10.66 4.05
C GLN A 215 4.22 -9.86 5.04
N PHE A 216 3.62 -10.57 5.97
CA PHE A 216 2.81 -9.95 7.02
C PHE A 216 3.66 -9.10 7.96
N ALA A 217 3.14 -7.90 8.26
CA ALA A 217 3.65 -7.10 9.36
C ALA A 217 2.92 -7.47 10.66
N VAL A 218 3.67 -7.66 11.73
CA VAL A 218 3.15 -7.90 13.07
C VAL A 218 3.33 -6.66 13.90
N LEU A 219 2.25 -6.12 14.44
CA LEU A 219 2.31 -4.93 15.28
C LEU A 219 2.64 -5.30 16.73
N TYR A 220 3.53 -4.52 17.35
CA TYR A 220 3.89 -4.63 18.76
C TYR A 220 3.58 -3.32 19.49
N ARG A 221 3.11 -3.42 20.72
CA ARG A 221 2.89 -2.30 21.64
C ARG A 221 3.36 -2.71 23.01
N SER A 222 4.23 -1.90 23.62
CA SER A 222 4.87 -2.19 24.91
C SER A 222 5.54 -3.56 24.99
N GLY A 223 6.15 -3.98 23.88
CA GLY A 223 6.80 -5.28 23.74
C GLY A 223 5.86 -6.47 23.55
N GLU A 224 4.54 -6.23 23.55
CA GLU A 224 3.54 -7.29 23.35
C GLU A 224 2.93 -7.23 21.96
N LYS A 225 2.67 -8.40 21.38
CA LYS A 225 2.01 -8.52 20.08
C LYS A 225 0.59 -8.02 20.17
N VAL A 226 0.22 -7.08 19.29
CA VAL A 226 -1.15 -6.63 19.12
C VAL A 226 -1.95 -7.75 18.45
N GLN A 227 -2.98 -8.24 19.13
CA GLN A 227 -3.86 -9.26 18.59
C GLN A 227 -4.66 -8.68 17.43
N MET A 228 -4.58 -9.34 16.28
CA MET A 228 -5.35 -8.97 15.09
C MET A 228 -6.04 -10.21 14.53
N SER A 229 -7.35 -10.13 14.36
CA SER A 229 -8.14 -11.18 13.76
C SER A 229 -9.33 -10.59 13.02
N THR A 230 -9.38 -10.84 11.73
CA THR A 230 -10.54 -10.45 10.90
C THR A 230 -11.82 -11.17 11.32
N ARG A 231 -11.71 -12.39 11.90
CA ARG A 231 -12.85 -13.17 12.37
C ARG A 231 -13.44 -12.64 13.68
N SER A 232 -12.61 -12.15 14.60
CA SER A 232 -13.06 -11.50 15.84
C SER A 232 -13.38 -10.02 15.66
N GLY A 233 -13.02 -9.42 14.51
CA GLY A 233 -13.18 -7.99 14.26
C GLY A 233 -12.21 -7.11 15.06
N GLU A 234 -11.13 -7.70 15.58
CA GLU A 234 -10.07 -6.99 16.32
C GLU A 234 -8.87 -6.78 15.40
N PHE A 235 -8.68 -5.57 14.90
CA PHE A 235 -7.47 -5.19 14.18
C PHE A 235 -7.24 -3.67 14.23
N VAL A 236 -6.00 -3.26 14.00
CA VAL A 236 -5.63 -1.86 13.87
C VAL A 236 -5.84 -1.44 12.42
N THR A 237 -6.74 -0.48 12.19
CA THR A 237 -6.97 0.07 10.85
C THR A 237 -5.81 0.97 10.44
N LEU A 238 -5.64 1.20 9.11
CA LEU A 238 -4.68 2.18 8.60
C LEU A 238 -4.91 3.58 9.19
N ARG A 239 -6.18 3.98 9.34
CA ARG A 239 -6.58 5.24 9.99
C ARG A 239 -6.12 5.32 11.45
N GLN A 240 -6.24 4.22 12.20
CA GLN A 240 -5.77 4.16 13.59
C GLN A 240 -4.24 4.22 13.67
N LEU A 241 -3.56 3.42 12.83
CA LEU A 241 -2.10 3.43 12.74
C LEU A 241 -1.57 4.84 12.44
N ARG A 242 -2.11 5.48 11.40
CA ARG A 242 -1.74 6.84 11.02
C ARG A 242 -1.97 7.87 12.13
N LYS A 243 -3.09 7.75 12.87
CA LYS A 243 -3.35 8.63 14.03
C LYS A 243 -2.41 8.39 15.19
N GLU A 244 -1.91 7.17 15.35
CA GLU A 244 -1.06 6.78 16.46
C GLU A 244 0.42 7.12 16.22
N VAL A 245 0.97 6.81 15.05
CA VAL A 245 2.39 6.95 14.75
C VAL A 245 2.70 8.05 13.73
N GLY A 246 1.69 8.59 13.04
CA GLY A 246 1.86 9.52 11.91
C GLY A 246 2.11 8.81 10.59
N SER A 247 1.87 9.53 9.47
CA SER A 247 2.07 8.97 8.12
C SER A 247 3.54 8.71 7.84
N ASP A 248 4.43 9.63 8.21
CA ASP A 248 5.86 9.54 7.92
C ASP A 248 6.51 8.30 8.55
N ALA A 249 6.28 8.09 9.85
CA ALA A 249 6.82 6.94 10.55
C ALA A 249 6.25 5.63 9.97
N ALA A 250 4.92 5.56 9.76
CA ALA A 250 4.31 4.36 9.20
C ALA A 250 4.88 4.03 7.81
N ARG A 251 4.97 5.01 6.89
CA ARG A 251 5.52 4.82 5.54
C ARG A 251 6.98 4.38 5.58
N TYR A 252 7.81 5.06 6.35
CA TYR A 252 9.24 4.75 6.45
C TYR A 252 9.47 3.34 6.98
N PHE A 253 8.77 2.96 8.06
CA PHE A 253 8.89 1.64 8.66
C PHE A 253 8.45 0.54 7.70
N TYR A 254 7.34 0.72 6.95
CA TYR A 254 6.88 -0.29 5.99
C TYR A 254 7.87 -0.57 4.87
N VAL A 255 8.65 0.43 4.43
CA VAL A 255 9.59 0.27 3.32
C VAL A 255 11.04 0.05 3.75
N MET A 256 11.36 0.02 5.04
CA MET A 256 12.74 -0.16 5.51
C MET A 256 13.21 -1.62 5.51
N ARG A 257 12.34 -2.56 5.17
CA ARG A 257 12.64 -3.98 5.04
C ARG A 257 12.33 -4.45 3.61
N LYS A 258 12.97 -5.55 3.20
CA LYS A 258 12.57 -6.26 1.96
C LYS A 258 11.14 -6.76 2.09
N CYS A 259 10.39 -6.72 0.98
CA CYS A 259 8.99 -7.14 0.99
C CYS A 259 8.80 -8.62 1.39
N GLU A 260 9.77 -9.49 1.09
CA GLU A 260 9.74 -10.92 1.46
C GLU A 260 10.08 -11.19 2.93
N GLN A 261 10.56 -10.19 3.67
CA GLN A 261 10.93 -10.34 5.07
C GLN A 261 9.77 -10.05 6.01
N HIS A 262 9.62 -10.85 7.04
CA HIS A 262 8.72 -10.55 8.14
C HIS A 262 9.10 -9.23 8.81
N MET A 263 8.09 -8.44 9.15
CA MET A 263 8.27 -7.18 9.84
C MET A 263 7.59 -7.21 11.20
N ASP A 264 8.38 -6.95 12.24
CA ASP A 264 7.88 -6.57 13.55
C ASP A 264 7.81 -5.05 13.60
N PHE A 265 6.59 -4.51 13.61
CA PHE A 265 6.36 -3.08 13.66
C PHE A 265 6.13 -2.64 15.10
N ASP A 266 7.13 -2.01 15.69
CA ASP A 266 7.06 -1.47 17.04
C ASP A 266 6.42 -0.07 17.02
N LEU A 267 5.20 0.01 17.56
CA LEU A 267 4.42 1.24 17.61
C LEU A 267 5.04 2.28 18.55
N ASP A 268 5.67 1.84 19.63
CA ASP A 268 6.29 2.78 20.60
C ASP A 268 7.56 3.37 20.03
N LEU A 269 8.39 2.55 19.36
CA LEU A 269 9.56 3.03 18.62
C LEU A 269 9.15 4.02 17.51
N ALA A 270 8.13 3.69 16.73
CA ALA A 270 7.65 4.54 15.63
C ALA A 270 7.13 5.90 16.10
N ARG A 271 6.67 6.00 17.35
CA ARG A 271 6.22 7.26 17.98
C ARG A 271 7.33 8.04 18.66
N SER A 272 8.45 7.41 18.95
CA SER A 272 9.50 8.04 19.73
C SER A 272 10.20 9.17 18.96
N GLN A 273 10.50 10.24 19.67
CA GLN A 273 11.31 11.36 19.18
C GLN A 273 12.75 11.21 19.66
N SER A 274 13.37 10.10 19.31
CA SER A 274 14.73 9.75 19.70
C SER A 274 15.56 9.30 18.52
N SER A 275 16.88 9.26 18.70
CA SER A 275 17.82 8.72 17.69
C SER A 275 17.57 7.24 17.34
N ASP A 276 16.86 6.50 18.18
CA ASP A 276 16.52 5.11 17.94
C ASP A 276 15.44 4.97 16.87
N ASN A 277 14.58 5.99 16.70
CA ASN A 277 13.60 6.05 15.65
C ASN A 277 14.25 6.43 14.30
N PRO A 278 14.35 5.52 13.34
CA PRO A 278 15.13 5.78 12.12
C PRO A 278 14.58 6.92 11.26
N VAL A 279 13.26 7.13 11.21
CA VAL A 279 12.70 8.24 10.44
C VAL A 279 12.98 9.56 11.13
N TYR A 280 12.82 9.62 12.46
CA TYR A 280 13.15 10.81 13.24
C TYR A 280 14.62 11.20 13.07
N TYR A 281 15.52 10.21 13.12
CA TYR A 281 16.96 10.42 12.96
C TYR A 281 17.32 11.05 11.62
N VAL A 282 16.73 10.58 10.53
CA VAL A 282 16.94 11.13 9.19
C VAL A 282 16.33 12.52 9.04
N GLN A 283 15.10 12.72 9.51
CA GLN A 283 14.43 14.02 9.48
C GLN A 283 15.17 15.06 10.30
N TYR A 284 15.74 14.65 11.43
CA TYR A 284 16.54 15.52 12.28
C TYR A 284 17.84 15.98 11.60
N ALA A 285 18.45 15.16 10.74
CA ALA A 285 19.59 15.61 9.93
C ALA A 285 19.18 16.76 9.00
N HIS A 286 18.04 16.66 8.31
CA HIS A 286 17.51 17.73 7.47
C HIS A 286 17.25 19.01 8.27
N ALA A 287 16.57 18.90 9.41
CA ALA A 287 16.24 20.04 10.27
C ALA A 287 17.51 20.73 10.86
N ARG A 288 18.55 19.96 11.20
CA ARG A 288 19.86 20.52 11.64
C ARG A 288 20.53 21.36 10.56
N VAL A 289 20.51 20.92 9.29
CA VAL A 289 21.05 21.74 8.19
C VAL A 289 20.30 23.07 8.10
N MET A 290 18.96 23.03 8.15
CA MET A 290 18.15 24.25 8.15
C MET A 290 18.47 25.17 9.34
N SER A 291 18.77 24.59 10.51
CA SER A 291 19.19 25.37 11.68
C SER A 291 20.52 26.09 11.46
N VAL A 292 21.48 25.48 10.75
CA VAL A 292 22.75 26.15 10.40
C VAL A 292 22.48 27.36 9.51
N PHE A 293 21.61 27.24 8.51
CA PHE A 293 21.28 28.37 7.63
C PHE A 293 20.54 29.50 8.36
N ARG A 294 19.61 29.17 9.27
CA ARG A 294 18.98 30.19 10.13
C ARG A 294 20.01 30.92 11.03
N GLN A 295 20.94 30.19 11.65
CA GLN A 295 22.00 30.80 12.47
C GLN A 295 22.95 31.67 11.62
N LEU A 296 23.21 31.31 10.37
CA LEU A 296 24.00 32.12 9.44
C LEU A 296 23.32 33.49 9.20
N GLU A 297 22.02 33.46 8.92
CA GLU A 297 21.19 34.65 8.71
C GLU A 297 21.11 35.53 9.99
N GLU A 298 20.89 34.92 11.15
CA GLU A 298 20.89 35.61 12.44
C GLU A 298 22.20 36.34 12.75
N LYS A 299 23.31 35.80 12.24
CA LYS A 299 24.65 36.46 12.37
C LYS A 299 24.89 37.52 11.29
N GLY A 300 23.93 37.79 10.41
CA GLY A 300 24.05 38.73 9.31
C GLY A 300 25.05 38.30 8.23
N LEU A 301 25.33 36.99 8.13
CA LEU A 301 26.21 36.42 7.13
C LEU A 301 25.40 35.85 5.95
N ALA A 302 25.95 36.01 4.75
CA ALA A 302 25.34 35.45 3.54
C ALA A 302 26.08 34.17 3.10
N TRP A 303 25.33 33.24 2.52
CA TRP A 303 25.87 32.08 1.84
C TRP A 303 26.16 32.39 0.37
N ASP A 304 27.44 32.35 0.00
CA ASP A 304 27.91 32.48 -1.37
C ASP A 304 28.17 31.09 -1.98
N ARG A 305 27.22 30.64 -2.81
CA ARG A 305 27.26 29.30 -3.46
C ARG A 305 28.43 29.21 -4.45
N GLU A 306 28.71 30.29 -5.18
CA GLU A 306 29.76 30.32 -6.21
C GLU A 306 31.12 30.24 -5.54
N GLN A 307 31.39 31.05 -4.53
CA GLN A 307 32.60 30.97 -3.74
C GLN A 307 32.75 29.57 -3.12
N GLY A 308 31.67 29.01 -2.55
CA GLY A 308 31.69 27.67 -1.98
C GLY A 308 32.06 26.60 -3.02
N SER A 309 31.57 26.70 -4.25
CA SER A 309 31.90 25.78 -5.33
C SER A 309 33.35 25.89 -5.82
N GLN A 310 33.93 27.09 -5.76
CA GLN A 310 35.30 27.35 -6.10
C GLN A 310 36.30 27.01 -4.98
N SER A 311 35.82 26.66 -3.81
CA SER A 311 36.61 26.42 -2.59
C SER A 311 36.46 24.99 -2.05
N LEU A 312 35.99 24.04 -2.86
CA LEU A 312 35.76 22.65 -2.42
C LEU A 312 37.05 21.94 -2.00
N GLU A 313 38.19 22.37 -2.50
CA GLU A 313 39.51 21.85 -2.14
C GLU A 313 39.87 22.11 -0.67
N HIS A 314 39.19 23.03 0.01
CA HIS A 314 39.35 23.28 1.45
C HIS A 314 38.63 22.23 2.32
N LEU A 315 37.77 21.39 1.76
CA LEU A 315 37.10 20.30 2.46
C LEU A 315 38.06 19.11 2.62
N THR A 316 38.97 19.18 3.57
CA THR A 316 40.04 18.19 3.76
C THR A 316 39.84 17.29 4.98
N GLU A 317 38.90 17.59 5.82
CA GLU A 317 38.62 16.79 7.01
C GLU A 317 38.00 15.43 6.63
N SER A 318 38.30 14.38 7.41
CA SER A 318 37.80 13.02 7.11
C SER A 318 36.29 12.97 7.00
N HIS A 319 35.57 13.65 7.89
CA HIS A 319 34.10 13.70 7.87
C HIS A 319 33.54 14.38 6.62
N GLU A 320 34.26 15.40 6.09
CA GLU A 320 33.89 16.08 4.84
C GLU A 320 34.06 15.15 3.64
N GLN A 321 35.17 14.41 3.63
CA GLN A 321 35.44 13.43 2.56
C GLN A 321 34.46 12.23 2.58
N GLU A 322 34.17 11.69 3.75
CA GLU A 322 33.19 10.62 3.94
C GLU A 322 31.80 11.04 3.45
N LEU A 323 31.37 12.25 3.81
CA LEU A 323 30.09 12.79 3.39
C LEU A 323 30.03 13.00 1.86
N LEU A 324 31.11 13.51 1.25
CA LEU A 324 31.23 13.67 -0.21
C LEU A 324 31.14 12.31 -0.93
N ILE A 325 31.85 11.29 -0.43
CA ILE A 325 31.80 9.93 -0.99
C ILE A 325 30.37 9.37 -0.89
N ASN A 326 29.73 9.53 0.26
CA ASN A 326 28.37 9.01 0.43
C ASN A 326 27.36 9.72 -0.48
N LEU A 327 27.46 11.05 -0.62
CA LEU A 327 26.63 11.83 -1.54
C LEU A 327 26.81 11.38 -3.00
N SER A 328 28.03 11.06 -3.42
CA SER A 328 28.31 10.62 -4.80
C SER A 328 27.64 9.28 -5.16
N ARG A 329 27.32 8.45 -4.17
CA ARG A 329 26.64 7.15 -4.35
C ARG A 329 25.12 7.25 -4.58
N TYR A 330 24.52 8.41 -4.30
CA TYR A 330 23.07 8.56 -4.36
C TYR A 330 22.43 8.13 -5.70
N PRO A 331 22.95 8.55 -6.87
CA PRO A 331 22.38 8.15 -8.16
C PRO A 331 22.38 6.63 -8.36
N GLU A 332 23.48 5.95 -8.02
CA GLU A 332 23.62 4.50 -8.14
C GLU A 332 22.66 3.75 -7.20
N VAL A 333 22.54 4.21 -5.95
CA VAL A 333 21.62 3.64 -4.97
C VAL A 333 20.17 3.77 -5.46
N LEU A 334 19.82 4.95 -6.00
CA LEU A 334 18.47 5.20 -6.51
C LEU A 334 18.16 4.30 -7.71
N GLU A 335 19.06 4.18 -8.66
CA GLU A 335 18.90 3.31 -9.83
C GLU A 335 18.76 1.84 -9.43
N THR A 336 19.63 1.36 -8.54
CA THR A 336 19.59 -0.03 -8.04
C THR A 336 18.28 -0.31 -7.29
N ALA A 337 17.87 0.59 -6.41
CA ALA A 337 16.63 0.47 -5.67
C ALA A 337 15.40 0.44 -6.59
N ALA A 338 15.41 1.26 -7.64
CA ALA A 338 14.31 1.33 -8.62
C ALA A 338 14.24 0.07 -9.48
N LEU A 339 15.35 -0.35 -10.07
CA LEU A 339 15.42 -1.54 -10.93
C LEU A 339 15.11 -2.84 -10.17
N GLY A 340 15.57 -2.91 -8.91
CA GLY A 340 15.31 -4.06 -8.03
C GLY A 340 13.95 -4.06 -7.33
N HIS A 341 13.17 -2.97 -7.43
CA HIS A 341 11.95 -2.75 -6.63
C HIS A 341 12.22 -2.84 -5.11
N GLU A 342 13.37 -2.30 -4.67
CA GLU A 342 13.90 -2.45 -3.31
C GLU A 342 14.00 -1.09 -2.58
N PRO A 343 12.88 -0.44 -2.20
CA PRO A 343 12.91 0.88 -1.54
C PRO A 343 13.69 0.87 -0.21
N HIS A 344 13.86 -0.29 0.42
CA HIS A 344 14.67 -0.45 1.64
C HIS A 344 16.15 -0.05 1.44
N GLN A 345 16.69 -0.15 0.24
CA GLN A 345 18.06 0.31 -0.05
C GLN A 345 18.17 1.84 0.15
N LEU A 346 17.12 2.58 -0.23
CA LEU A 346 17.09 4.02 -0.04
C LEU A 346 16.99 4.41 1.45
N THR A 347 16.23 3.66 2.25
CA THR A 347 16.14 3.90 3.71
C THR A 347 17.47 3.60 4.41
N ASN A 348 18.18 2.56 4.00
CA ASN A 348 19.52 2.25 4.52
C ASN A 348 20.51 3.36 4.17
N TYR A 349 20.53 3.77 2.91
CA TYR A 349 21.35 4.88 2.44
C TYR A 349 21.08 6.17 3.22
N LEU A 350 19.82 6.53 3.43
CA LEU A 350 19.43 7.71 4.20
C LEU A 350 19.93 7.67 5.64
N ARG A 351 19.85 6.49 6.26
CA ARG A 351 20.36 6.30 7.63
C ARG A 351 21.87 6.53 7.70
N ASP A 352 22.63 5.96 6.75
CA ASP A 352 24.06 6.09 6.69
C ASP A 352 24.47 7.55 6.40
N LEU A 353 23.81 8.22 5.44
CA LEU A 353 24.04 9.64 5.14
C LEU A 353 23.72 10.56 6.34
N ALA A 354 22.62 10.28 7.06
CA ALA A 354 22.27 11.02 8.26
C ALA A 354 23.31 10.82 9.38
N ASN A 355 23.83 9.59 9.54
CA ASN A 355 24.89 9.29 10.50
C ASN A 355 26.17 10.06 10.20
N ASP A 356 26.62 10.07 8.95
CA ASP A 356 27.81 10.81 8.52
C ASP A 356 27.63 12.32 8.78
N PHE A 357 26.45 12.83 8.41
CA PHE A 357 26.14 14.23 8.66
C PHE A 357 26.07 14.58 10.18
N HIS A 358 25.45 13.75 11.01
CA HIS A 358 25.40 14.01 12.46
C HIS A 358 26.78 13.96 13.10
N THR A 359 27.64 13.04 12.63
CA THR A 359 29.04 12.96 13.08
C THR A 359 29.81 14.21 12.70
N TYR A 360 29.68 14.64 11.45
CA TYR A 360 30.29 15.88 10.94
C TYR A 360 29.78 17.10 11.72
N TYR A 361 28.46 17.22 11.94
CA TYR A 361 27.83 18.31 12.66
C TYR A 361 28.35 18.45 14.11
N ASN A 362 28.58 17.33 14.78
CA ASN A 362 29.07 17.31 16.13
C ASN A 362 30.60 17.64 16.25
N ALA A 363 31.35 17.31 15.19
CA ALA A 363 32.80 17.46 15.16
C ALA A 363 33.26 18.89 14.72
N HIS A 364 32.44 19.58 13.91
CA HIS A 364 32.87 20.80 13.24
C HIS A 364 31.89 21.95 13.36
N THR A 365 32.43 23.16 13.35
CA THR A 365 31.66 24.41 13.28
C THR A 365 31.54 24.83 11.81
N PHE A 366 30.31 25.11 11.34
CA PHE A 366 30.04 25.53 9.95
C PHE A 366 30.23 27.04 9.75
N ILE A 367 29.82 27.84 10.75
CA ILE A 367 29.85 29.31 10.69
C ILE A 367 31.14 29.77 11.29
N ILE A 368 32.21 29.79 10.51
CA ILE A 368 33.57 30.19 10.83
C ILE A 368 33.93 31.50 10.13
N ASP A 369 35.02 32.15 10.57
CA ASP A 369 35.45 33.43 10.01
C ASP A 369 36.00 33.34 8.59
N ASP A 370 36.68 32.22 8.22
CA ASP A 370 37.15 31.98 6.85
C ASP A 370 35.97 31.83 5.90
N PRO A 371 35.73 32.76 4.98
CA PRO A 371 34.58 32.70 4.06
C PRO A 371 34.71 31.58 3.01
N ALA A 372 35.92 31.21 2.58
CA ALA A 372 36.14 30.18 1.59
C ALA A 372 35.72 28.81 2.16
N LEU A 373 36.28 28.40 3.28
CA LEU A 373 35.94 27.15 3.95
C LEU A 373 34.48 27.14 4.46
N ARG A 374 33.99 28.29 4.99
CA ARG A 374 32.58 28.41 5.40
C ARG A 374 31.64 28.12 4.27
N ASN A 375 31.81 28.77 3.12
CA ASN A 375 30.92 28.59 1.99
C ASN A 375 31.07 27.19 1.35
N ALA A 376 32.25 26.59 1.34
CA ALA A 376 32.45 25.21 0.93
C ALA A 376 31.68 24.23 1.85
N ARG A 377 31.75 24.40 3.18
CA ARG A 377 30.99 23.61 4.16
C ARG A 377 29.48 23.78 4.00
N LEU A 378 29.03 25.03 3.77
CA LEU A 378 27.60 25.30 3.52
C LEU A 378 27.11 24.64 2.21
N ASN A 379 27.93 24.61 1.16
CA ASN A 379 27.61 23.88 -0.06
C ASN A 379 27.47 22.38 0.22
N LEU A 380 28.39 21.79 0.97
CA LEU A 380 28.36 20.36 1.31
C LEU A 380 27.09 19.98 2.07
N ILE A 381 26.76 20.71 3.15
CA ILE A 381 25.54 20.42 3.93
C ILE A 381 24.27 20.76 3.19
N SER A 382 24.29 21.73 2.27
CA SER A 382 23.15 22.01 1.37
C SER A 382 22.89 20.85 0.42
N ALA A 383 23.95 20.25 -0.14
CA ALA A 383 23.83 19.04 -0.97
C ALA A 383 23.28 17.86 -0.15
N THR A 384 23.77 17.69 1.08
CA THR A 384 23.26 16.67 2.00
C THR A 384 21.75 16.83 2.26
N ARG A 385 21.32 18.06 2.58
CA ARG A 385 19.91 18.38 2.77
C ARG A 385 19.07 18.07 1.53
N GLN A 386 19.57 18.44 0.35
CA GLN A 386 18.89 18.21 -0.92
C GLN A 386 18.68 16.71 -1.15
N VAL A 387 19.71 15.89 -0.96
CA VAL A 387 19.65 14.43 -1.15
C VAL A 387 18.70 13.80 -0.14
N ILE A 388 18.78 14.19 1.14
CA ILE A 388 17.84 13.70 2.18
C ILE A 388 16.40 14.06 1.80
N GLY A 389 16.13 15.33 1.42
CA GLY A 389 14.80 15.79 1.05
C GLY A 389 14.25 15.04 -0.18
N ASN A 390 15.07 14.87 -1.22
CA ASN A 390 14.69 14.13 -2.43
C ASN A 390 14.36 12.67 -2.10
N ALA A 391 15.22 11.99 -1.35
CA ALA A 391 15.05 10.59 -1.02
C ALA A 391 13.84 10.35 -0.08
N LEU A 392 13.63 11.20 0.93
CA LEU A 392 12.42 11.16 1.76
C LEU A 392 11.16 11.41 0.92
N GLY A 393 11.20 12.37 -0.02
CA GLY A 393 10.08 12.65 -0.94
C GLY A 393 9.71 11.46 -1.80
N LEU A 394 10.69 10.71 -2.34
CA LEU A 394 10.45 9.47 -3.08
C LEU A 394 9.77 8.39 -2.23
N LEU A 395 10.07 8.34 -0.93
CA LEU A 395 9.41 7.43 0.02
C LEU A 395 8.03 7.95 0.47
N GLY A 396 7.65 9.17 0.07
CA GLY A 396 6.44 9.85 0.53
C GLY A 396 6.49 10.23 2.01
N VAL A 397 7.68 10.57 2.50
CA VAL A 397 7.98 11.01 3.87
C VAL A 397 8.38 12.48 3.84
N SER A 398 7.91 13.27 4.78
CA SER A 398 8.24 14.69 4.84
C SER A 398 9.69 14.95 5.28
N ALA A 399 10.23 16.08 4.84
CA ALA A 399 11.54 16.58 5.28
C ALA A 399 11.34 17.91 6.04
N PRO A 400 11.07 17.88 7.36
CA PRO A 400 10.75 19.07 8.13
C PRO A 400 11.97 19.99 8.25
N GLU A 401 11.72 21.30 8.27
CA GLU A 401 12.76 22.31 8.44
C GLU A 401 13.08 22.58 9.92
N SER A 402 12.23 22.12 10.81
CA SER A 402 12.39 22.25 12.27
C SER A 402 11.76 21.04 12.98
N MET A 403 12.38 20.61 14.05
CA MET A 403 11.92 19.51 14.90
C MET A 403 12.17 19.84 16.36
#